data_ccfc6138003683abce20be93b845a9b5
#
_entry.id   ccfc6138003683abce20be93b845a9b5
#
_cell.length_a   1.000
_cell.length_b   1.000
_cell.length_c   1.000
_cell.angle_alpha   90.00
_cell.angle_beta   90.00
_cell.angle_gamma   90.00
#
_symmetry.space_group_name_H-M   'P 1'
#
loop_
_entity.id
_entity.type
_entity.pdbx_description
1 polymer ?
#
loop_
_entity_poly.entity_id
_entity_poly.type
_entity_poly.pdbx_seq_one_letter_code
_entity_poly.pdbx_strand_id
1 'polypeptide(L)'
;MQVEDIKSLFLKHKESSLSHRYITHKHIEPLLEKRSDILHVETIGKSVLNNPIYGLKIGNGKKRILMWSQMHGNESTTTKALFDLFNTFLDTHSELNYILEACTLYIIPILNPDGALAYTRINANGVDLNRDAQ
;
A
#
# COMPACT_ATOMS: atom_id res chain seq x y z
N MET A 1 15.97 14.97 9.29
CA MET A 1 14.55 14.91 9.73
C MET A 1 14.52 14.46 11.18
N GLN A 2 13.98 15.26 12.06
CA GLN A 2 13.87 14.94 13.49
C GLN A 2 12.58 14.11 13.74
N VAL A 3 12.46 13.52 14.93
CA VAL A 3 11.26 12.71 15.28
C VAL A 3 9.97 13.55 15.27
N GLU A 4 10.07 14.80 15.72
CA GLU A 4 8.97 15.78 15.69
C GLU A 4 8.49 16.06 14.26
N ASP A 5 9.40 16.12 13.29
CA ASP A 5 9.09 16.33 11.87
C ASP A 5 8.27 15.15 11.33
N ILE A 6 8.69 13.91 11.66
CA ILE A 6 7.97 12.69 11.25
C ILE A 6 6.56 12.64 11.86
N LYS A 7 6.44 13.02 13.15
CA LYS A 7 5.13 13.07 13.82
C LYS A 7 4.22 14.11 13.18
N SER A 8 4.74 15.27 12.84
CA SER A 8 3.99 16.34 12.16
C SER A 8 3.52 15.90 10.78
N LEU A 9 4.40 15.25 9.99
CA LEU A 9 4.05 14.68 8.70
C LEU A 9 2.94 13.64 8.83
N PHE A 10 3.05 12.72 9.78
CA PHE A 10 2.04 11.71 10.04
C PHE A 10 0.69 12.34 10.39
N LEU A 11 0.65 13.29 11.33
CA LEU A 11 -0.59 13.94 11.74
C LEU A 11 -1.26 14.72 10.60
N LYS A 12 -0.46 15.33 9.72
CA LYS A 12 -0.92 16.10 8.57
C LYS A 12 -1.49 15.20 7.46
N HIS A 13 -0.86 14.04 7.22
CA HIS A 13 -1.13 13.21 6.04
C HIS A 13 -1.80 11.87 6.34
N LYS A 14 -2.11 11.59 7.61
CA LYS A 14 -2.78 10.36 8.03
C LYS A 14 -4.08 10.14 7.25
N GLU A 15 -4.23 8.94 6.67
CA GLU A 15 -5.47 8.51 6.04
C GLU A 15 -6.48 8.04 7.08
N SER A 16 -7.29 8.99 7.58
CA SER A 16 -8.20 8.74 8.70
C SER A 16 -9.33 7.77 8.37
N SER A 17 -9.67 7.58 7.08
CA SER A 17 -10.68 6.62 6.67
C SER A 17 -10.26 5.17 6.89
N LEU A 18 -8.94 4.89 6.97
CA LEU A 18 -8.38 3.57 7.26
C LEU A 18 -8.22 3.30 8.76
N SER A 19 -9.21 3.66 9.58
CA SER A 19 -9.20 3.45 11.04
C SER A 19 -9.45 2.01 11.47
N HIS A 20 -9.98 1.15 10.59
CA HIS A 20 -10.34 -0.24 10.86
C HIS A 20 -9.15 -1.07 11.31
N ARG A 21 -9.38 -2.07 12.18
CA ARG A 21 -8.35 -3.02 12.58
C ARG A 21 -7.85 -3.84 11.40
N TYR A 22 -8.76 -4.29 10.56
CA TYR A 22 -8.48 -5.07 9.35
C TYR A 22 -8.80 -4.26 8.11
N ILE A 23 -7.90 -4.27 7.15
CA ILE A 23 -8.05 -3.58 5.87
C ILE A 23 -8.22 -4.63 4.77
N THR A 24 -9.19 -4.40 3.90
CA THR A 24 -9.49 -5.22 2.73
C THR A 24 -9.62 -4.33 1.49
N HIS A 25 -9.82 -4.90 0.32
CA HIS A 25 -10.02 -4.16 -0.93
C HIS A 25 -11.11 -3.10 -0.83
N LYS A 26 -12.26 -3.43 -0.23
CA LYS A 26 -13.38 -2.47 -0.08
C LYS A 26 -13.00 -1.16 0.64
N HIS A 27 -11.94 -1.20 1.45
CA HIS A 27 -11.47 -0.02 2.16
C HIS A 27 -10.49 0.80 1.31
N ILE A 28 -9.69 0.14 0.45
CA ILE A 28 -8.66 0.81 -0.31
C ILE A 28 -9.09 1.19 -1.73
N GLU A 29 -10.00 0.45 -2.37
CA GLU A 29 -10.44 0.71 -3.75
C GLU A 29 -10.97 2.15 -3.95
N PRO A 30 -11.84 2.69 -3.09
CA PRO A 30 -12.28 4.09 -3.23
C PRO A 30 -11.14 5.10 -3.08
N LEU A 31 -10.10 4.74 -2.30
CA LEU A 31 -8.94 5.59 -2.10
C LEU A 31 -7.98 5.53 -3.29
N LEU A 32 -7.86 4.39 -3.97
CA LEU A 32 -7.09 4.24 -5.20
C LEU A 32 -7.74 5.01 -6.34
N GLU A 33 -9.05 4.89 -6.50
CA GLU A 33 -9.83 5.61 -7.49
C GLU A 33 -9.67 7.13 -7.33
N LYS A 34 -9.80 7.63 -6.10
CA LYS A 34 -9.61 9.06 -5.78
C LYS A 34 -8.20 9.59 -6.12
N ARG A 35 -7.21 8.71 -6.23
CA ARG A 35 -5.80 9.05 -6.47
C ARG A 35 -5.31 8.66 -7.86
N SER A 36 -6.21 8.34 -8.77
CA SER A 36 -5.90 7.87 -10.14
C SER A 36 -5.09 8.87 -10.97
N ASP A 37 -5.10 10.16 -10.60
CA ASP A 37 -4.33 11.21 -11.29
C ASP A 37 -2.81 11.06 -11.06
N ILE A 38 -2.39 10.45 -9.96
CA ILE A 38 -0.97 10.31 -9.59
C ILE A 38 -0.54 8.85 -9.43
N LEU A 39 -1.47 7.95 -9.10
CA LEU A 39 -1.22 6.52 -8.99
C LEU A 39 -1.66 5.81 -10.27
N HIS A 40 -0.71 5.26 -11.00
CA HIS A 40 -1.05 4.28 -12.02
C HIS A 40 -1.39 2.96 -11.34
N VAL A 41 -2.66 2.55 -11.45
CA VAL A 41 -3.21 1.34 -10.81
C VAL A 41 -3.49 0.29 -11.88
N GLU A 42 -2.99 -0.93 -11.68
CA GLU A 42 -3.27 -2.07 -12.56
C GLU A 42 -3.52 -3.34 -11.75
N THR A 43 -4.25 -4.28 -12.32
CA THR A 43 -4.36 -5.63 -11.77
C THR A 43 -3.19 -6.46 -12.29
N ILE A 44 -2.21 -6.74 -11.42
CA ILE A 44 -0.98 -7.47 -11.77
C ILE A 44 -1.13 -8.99 -11.64
N GLY A 45 -2.21 -9.45 -11.04
CA GLY A 45 -2.49 -10.87 -10.83
C GLY A 45 -3.79 -11.10 -10.09
N LYS A 46 -4.04 -12.35 -9.76
CA LYS A 46 -5.20 -12.78 -8.98
C LYS A 46 -4.79 -13.74 -7.87
N SER A 47 -5.49 -13.67 -6.75
CA SER A 47 -5.35 -14.62 -5.66
C SER A 47 -5.96 -15.99 -5.98
N VAL A 48 -5.85 -16.93 -5.05
CA VAL A 48 -6.44 -18.28 -5.15
C VAL A 48 -7.97 -18.21 -5.38
N LEU A 49 -8.65 -17.28 -4.71
CA LEU A 49 -10.10 -17.06 -4.86
C LEU A 49 -10.46 -16.04 -5.96
N ASN A 50 -9.53 -15.78 -6.90
CA ASN A 50 -9.70 -14.83 -8.00
C ASN A 50 -9.89 -13.37 -7.61
N ASN A 51 -9.58 -12.98 -6.37
CA ASN A 51 -9.54 -11.57 -5.99
C ASN A 51 -8.37 -10.87 -6.70
N PRO A 52 -8.53 -9.63 -7.21
CA PRO A 52 -7.45 -8.92 -7.89
C PRO A 52 -6.29 -8.64 -6.92
N ILE A 53 -5.07 -8.70 -7.44
CA ILE A 53 -3.88 -8.17 -6.76
C ILE A 53 -3.50 -6.89 -7.50
N TYR A 54 -3.63 -5.76 -6.81
CA TYR A 54 -3.32 -4.45 -7.40
C TYR A 54 -1.85 -4.14 -7.31
N GLY A 55 -1.29 -3.72 -8.43
CA GLY A 55 0.01 -3.07 -8.53
C GLY A 55 -0.17 -1.58 -8.74
N LEU A 56 0.58 -0.79 -7.98
CA LEU A 56 0.58 0.66 -8.05
C LEU A 56 1.95 1.14 -8.52
N LYS A 57 1.97 2.18 -9.34
CA LYS A 57 3.20 2.84 -9.76
C LYS A 57 3.08 4.33 -9.49
N ILE A 58 4.09 4.92 -8.85
CA ILE A 58 4.21 6.36 -8.62
C ILE A 58 5.67 6.80 -8.78
N GLY A 59 5.86 8.03 -9.26
CA GLY A 59 7.18 8.60 -9.52
C GLY A 59 7.74 8.19 -10.90
N ASN A 60 8.84 8.82 -11.29
CA ASN A 60 9.46 8.66 -12.61
C ASN A 60 11.00 8.61 -12.56
N GLY A 61 11.57 8.52 -11.35
CA GLY A 61 13.00 8.47 -11.15
C GLY A 61 13.63 7.16 -11.60
N LYS A 62 14.96 7.19 -11.78
CA LYS A 62 15.72 6.06 -12.32
C LYS A 62 15.82 4.87 -11.34
N LYS A 63 15.78 5.13 -10.02
CA LYS A 63 15.83 4.09 -9.00
C LYS A 63 14.47 3.41 -8.92
N ARG A 64 14.44 2.08 -9.08
CA ARG A 64 13.21 1.28 -8.99
C ARG A 64 13.14 0.61 -7.63
N ILE A 65 12.04 0.81 -6.91
CA ILE A 65 11.82 0.25 -5.59
C ILE A 65 10.50 -0.52 -5.62
N LEU A 66 10.56 -1.82 -5.28
CA LEU A 66 9.39 -2.65 -5.08
C LEU A 66 9.06 -2.73 -3.59
N MET A 67 7.81 -2.48 -3.26
CA MET A 67 7.28 -2.53 -1.90
C MET A 67 5.98 -3.35 -1.90
N TRP A 68 5.75 -4.09 -0.85
CA TRP A 68 4.46 -4.75 -0.66
C TRP A 68 4.02 -4.69 0.81
N SER A 69 2.73 -4.85 1.01
CA SER A 69 2.10 -4.92 2.32
C SER A 69 1.12 -6.08 2.38
N GLN A 70 0.65 -6.38 3.57
CA GLN A 70 -0.35 -7.42 3.82
C GLN A 70 -0.06 -8.76 3.12
N MET A 71 1.20 -9.20 3.14
CA MET A 71 1.58 -10.59 2.84
C MET A 71 0.84 -11.54 3.79
N HIS A 72 0.74 -11.18 5.07
CA HIS A 72 -0.19 -11.79 6.00
C HIS A 72 -1.48 -10.96 6.00
N GLY A 73 -2.60 -11.58 5.62
CA GLY A 73 -3.85 -10.86 5.38
C GLY A 73 -4.39 -10.08 6.58
N ASN A 74 -4.11 -10.53 7.80
CA ASN A 74 -4.55 -9.90 9.04
C ASN A 74 -3.62 -8.81 9.59
N GLU A 75 -2.50 -8.50 8.88
CA GLU A 75 -1.50 -7.51 9.30
C GLU A 75 -1.59 -6.24 8.44
N SER A 76 -2.50 -5.34 8.78
CA SER A 76 -2.87 -4.19 7.95
C SER A 76 -2.13 -2.87 8.25
N THR A 77 -1.24 -2.85 9.24
CA THR A 77 -0.57 -1.60 9.67
C THR A 77 0.26 -0.97 8.56
N THR A 78 1.03 -1.77 7.81
CA THR A 78 1.84 -1.28 6.70
C THR A 78 0.97 -0.78 5.55
N THR A 79 -0.18 -1.41 5.28
CA THR A 79 -1.14 -0.92 4.28
C THR A 79 -1.63 0.48 4.62
N LYS A 80 -1.97 0.73 5.90
CA LYS A 80 -2.36 2.09 6.35
C LYS A 80 -1.23 3.10 6.13
N ALA A 81 0.00 2.73 6.52
CA ALA A 81 1.18 3.57 6.34
C ALA A 81 1.46 3.90 4.86
N LEU A 82 1.16 2.99 3.93
CA LEU A 82 1.25 3.27 2.49
C LEU A 82 0.29 4.39 2.06
N PHE A 83 -0.93 4.42 2.57
CA PHE A 83 -1.89 5.48 2.25
C PHE A 83 -1.53 6.82 2.90
N ASP A 84 -0.95 6.82 4.11
CA ASP A 84 -0.36 8.01 4.72
C ASP A 84 0.79 8.56 3.84
N LEU A 85 1.63 7.67 3.31
CA LEU A 85 2.71 8.04 2.38
C LEU A 85 2.17 8.59 1.07
N PHE A 86 1.11 7.99 0.49
CA PHE A 86 0.48 8.53 -0.72
C PHE A 86 -0.09 9.93 -0.49
N ASN A 87 -0.74 10.18 0.64
CA ASN A 87 -1.21 11.51 1.01
C ASN A 87 -0.06 12.52 1.14
N THR A 88 1.09 12.07 1.62
CA THR A 88 2.30 12.90 1.68
C THR A 88 2.80 13.29 0.29
N PHE A 89 2.77 12.37 -0.67
CA PHE A 89 3.18 12.64 -2.06
C PHE A 89 2.15 13.47 -2.85
N LEU A 90 0.87 13.43 -2.46
CA LEU A 90 -0.17 14.29 -3.03
C LEU A 90 -0.04 15.76 -2.62
N ASP A 91 0.60 16.03 -1.49
CA ASP A 91 0.93 17.39 -1.09
C ASP A 91 2.07 17.92 -1.94
N THR A 92 1.75 18.79 -2.91
CA THR A 92 2.75 19.40 -3.81
C THR A 92 3.81 20.22 -3.10
N HIS A 93 3.56 20.59 -1.85
CA HIS A 93 4.52 21.30 -0.97
C HIS A 93 5.31 20.35 -0.05
N SER A 94 5.13 19.04 -0.20
CA SER A 94 5.86 18.07 0.61
C SER A 94 7.35 18.08 0.29
N GLU A 95 8.16 18.22 1.32
CA GLU A 95 9.63 18.11 1.22
C GLU A 95 10.09 16.71 0.75
N LEU A 96 9.18 15.70 0.76
CA LEU A 96 9.49 14.34 0.33
C LEU A 96 9.27 14.10 -1.16
N ASN A 97 8.79 15.08 -1.92
CA ASN A 97 8.50 14.90 -3.36
C ASN A 97 9.78 14.63 -4.18
N TYR A 98 10.96 15.02 -3.71
CA TYR A 98 12.23 14.64 -4.34
C TYR A 98 12.41 13.12 -4.47
N ILE A 99 11.74 12.33 -3.63
CA ILE A 99 11.77 10.86 -3.70
C ILE A 99 11.16 10.39 -5.02
N LEU A 100 10.07 11.01 -5.47
CA LEU A 100 9.39 10.65 -6.72
C LEU A 100 10.18 11.10 -7.96
N GLU A 101 11.02 12.12 -7.83
CA GLU A 101 11.96 12.53 -8.87
C GLU A 101 13.15 11.57 -8.98
N ALA A 102 13.63 11.06 -7.83
CA ALA A 102 14.75 10.14 -7.77
C ALA A 102 14.37 8.67 -8.02
N CYS A 103 13.14 8.29 -7.63
CA CYS A 103 12.67 6.92 -7.61
C CYS A 103 11.37 6.73 -8.40
N THR A 104 11.19 5.52 -8.91
CA THR A 104 9.91 4.96 -9.32
C THR A 104 9.54 3.88 -8.33
N LEU A 105 8.42 4.04 -7.64
CA LEU A 105 7.92 3.10 -6.65
C LEU A 105 6.89 2.18 -7.29
N TYR A 106 7.07 0.87 -7.15
CA TYR A 106 6.11 -0.17 -7.49
C TYR A 106 5.59 -0.76 -6.18
N ILE A 107 4.29 -0.71 -5.97
CA ILE A 107 3.72 -0.98 -4.65
C ILE A 107 2.54 -1.94 -4.78
N ILE A 108 2.53 -2.99 -3.95
CA ILE A 108 1.41 -3.92 -3.82
C ILE A 108 0.79 -3.70 -2.43
N PRO A 109 -0.35 -2.99 -2.32
CA PRO A 109 -0.89 -2.60 -1.01
C PRO A 109 -1.47 -3.77 -0.22
N ILE A 110 -2.00 -4.79 -0.90
CA ILE A 110 -2.50 -6.03 -0.28
C ILE A 110 -2.03 -7.20 -1.14
N LEU A 111 -0.97 -7.88 -0.70
CA LEU A 111 -0.41 -9.03 -1.42
C LEU A 111 -1.27 -10.29 -1.25
N ASN A 112 -1.95 -10.45 -0.10
CA ASN A 112 -2.81 -11.57 0.22
C ASN A 112 -4.26 -11.12 0.46
N PRO A 113 -5.03 -10.85 -0.61
CA PRO A 113 -6.39 -10.36 -0.47
C PRO A 113 -7.35 -11.40 0.10
N ASP A 114 -7.12 -12.69 -0.13
CA ASP A 114 -7.96 -13.76 0.45
C ASP A 114 -7.78 -13.83 1.97
N GLY A 115 -6.53 -13.81 2.45
CA GLY A 115 -6.23 -13.75 3.86
C GLY A 115 -6.74 -12.46 4.52
N ALA A 116 -6.71 -11.34 3.79
CA ALA A 116 -7.27 -10.08 4.28
C ALA A 116 -8.79 -10.17 4.49
N LEU A 117 -9.52 -10.79 3.56
CA LEU A 117 -10.96 -11.00 3.66
C LEU A 117 -11.33 -11.99 4.77
N ALA A 118 -10.54 -13.06 4.94
CA ALA A 118 -10.76 -14.09 5.96
C ALA A 118 -10.18 -13.71 7.33
N TYR A 119 -9.48 -12.57 7.45
CA TYR A 119 -8.77 -12.12 8.65
C TYR A 119 -7.73 -13.12 9.15
N THR A 120 -7.04 -13.79 8.21
CA THR A 120 -6.04 -14.83 8.49
C THR A 120 -4.65 -14.41 8.04
N ARG A 121 -3.64 -15.06 8.61
CA ARG A 121 -2.24 -14.91 8.21
C ARG A 121 -1.97 -15.53 6.84
N ILE A 122 -2.50 -16.73 6.62
CA ILE A 122 -2.28 -17.59 5.45
C ILE A 122 -3.17 -17.18 4.26
N ASN A 123 -2.83 -17.66 3.06
CA ASN A 123 -3.68 -17.54 1.87
C ASN A 123 -4.83 -18.57 1.89
N ALA A 124 -5.68 -18.57 0.86
CA ALA A 124 -6.83 -19.50 0.77
C ALA A 124 -6.44 -20.98 0.61
N ASN A 125 -5.19 -21.27 0.23
CA ASN A 125 -4.65 -22.65 0.20
C ASN A 125 -4.01 -23.08 1.53
N GLY A 126 -4.11 -22.26 2.59
CA GLY A 126 -3.49 -22.56 3.88
C GLY A 126 -1.98 -22.29 3.93
N VAL A 127 -1.41 -21.59 2.95
CA VAL A 127 0.03 -21.33 2.83
C VAL A 127 0.39 -20.00 3.48
N ASP A 128 1.44 -20.01 4.31
CA ASP A 128 2.10 -18.80 4.79
C ASP A 128 3.07 -18.29 3.70
N LEU A 129 2.72 -17.21 3.02
CA LEU A 129 3.51 -16.64 1.91
C LEU A 129 4.92 -16.22 2.33
N ASN A 130 5.16 -15.96 3.62
CA ASN A 130 6.48 -15.65 4.16
C ASN A 130 7.31 -16.92 4.48
N ARG A 131 6.83 -18.11 4.18
CA ARG A 131 7.51 -19.38 4.34
C ARG A 131 7.68 -20.15 3.02
N ASP A 132 6.99 -19.71 1.97
CA ASP A 132 6.91 -20.40 0.68
C ASP A 132 7.55 -19.61 -0.48
N ALA A 133 8.17 -18.49 -0.19
CA ALA A 133 8.95 -17.71 -1.16
C ALA A 133 10.29 -18.46 -1.44
N GLN A 134 10.38 -19.12 -2.58
CA GLN A 134 11.59 -19.81 -3.10
C GLN A 134 12.24 -19.00 -4.20
#